data_b4e1b7cc53aa63085c2e92ad36e39415
#
_entry.id   b4e1b7cc53aa63085c2e92ad36e39415
#
_cell.length_a   1.000
_cell.length_b   1.000
_cell.length_c   1.000
_cell.angle_alpha   90.00
_cell.angle_beta   90.00
_cell.angle_gamma   90.00
#
_symmetry.space_group_name_H-M   'P 1'
#
loop_
_entity.id
_entity.type
_entity.pdbx_description
1 polymer ?
#
loop_
_entity_poly.entity_id
_entity_poly.type
_entity_poly.pdbx_seq_one_letter_code
_entity_poly.pdbx_strand_id
1 'polypeptide(L)'
;MIEQSVSLASNGVVKVPGYEQMVRFGYTKNRGVYRLTVTATGEWEGLAIRCFWHVPDGKDPASSLVVDGYVDVPASVTAQPGSGCITFEGSDGTKTVTSADLRYRVSANSGTEDGTEPEPGTPAWQQLVDAVRTDAAAAEQAKTDAQTAASEAATSAGSANQSAQAAADSLQELKDGIASGDFKGEPGNDGKSPVVTVTDIENGHRVSITDKDSTKTIDVLNGKDGKDAPQIDDTTVTDSAPWSSKHIVDVLCPPISETGNPAQFYPVAGYPLGCKVSWEPTQEGSGTPSPENIRPIKGRDSVTVTRCGENLFNPAWMPEKTLNNGLTWQITSDGTVTANGTANGTSYYNSDYFSLPAGTYTISAMPYFRMSILNRDVGDTTVAAQQVGQPCTFTVETDIQNASLFFDTSGILDNVSAKPQIEKGTTATTYAPYTGQTATLTLPRTIYGGTVDTVSSEGQETRKLLTLDGTEKWMVSGKFLDNKTDWYYVSSKIPNAVNAVPQKGNEICSHYPHADVANTNTAQGCAIVWGAIRVRWGDTIPDDADAWKAYLAAQYAAGTPVQIAYKLAEPVPFTVTGAQPISSLSGVNTVITDADSATVTGRADPIKRITDLEDAVASMT
;
A
#
# COMPACT_ATOMS: atom_id res chain seq x y z
N MET A 1 28.26 11.96 -24.28
CA MET A 1 28.88 12.60 -23.11
C MET A 1 30.34 12.86 -23.45
N ILE A 2 30.91 14.00 -23.06
CA ILE A 2 32.31 14.34 -23.30
C ILE A 2 33.11 13.88 -22.08
N GLU A 3 34.00 12.94 -22.28
CA GLU A 3 34.81 12.37 -21.20
C GLU A 3 36.17 13.09 -21.08
N GLN A 4 36.55 13.35 -19.82
CA GLN A 4 37.84 13.93 -19.47
C GLN A 4 38.56 12.96 -18.54
N SER A 5 39.73 12.50 -18.94
CA SER A 5 40.50 11.52 -18.15
C SER A 5 41.27 12.20 -17.01
N VAL A 6 41.15 11.62 -15.81
CA VAL A 6 41.87 12.05 -14.60
C VAL A 6 42.57 10.83 -14.01
N SER A 7 43.84 10.93 -13.70
CA SER A 7 44.60 9.86 -13.04
C SER A 7 45.04 10.31 -11.66
N LEU A 8 44.65 9.54 -10.64
CA LEU A 8 45.08 9.68 -9.25
C LEU A 8 46.29 8.78 -9.01
N ALA A 9 47.40 9.38 -8.66
CA ALA A 9 48.67 8.70 -8.42
C ALA A 9 49.17 8.90 -6.98
N SER A 10 50.21 8.17 -6.61
CA SER A 10 50.80 8.21 -5.27
C SER A 10 51.15 9.63 -4.82
N ASN A 11 51.07 9.85 -3.50
CA ASN A 11 51.27 11.15 -2.85
C ASN A 11 50.24 12.24 -3.24
N GLY A 12 49.02 11.85 -3.55
CA GLY A 12 47.94 12.75 -3.88
C GLY A 12 48.09 13.48 -5.24
N VAL A 13 48.99 13.04 -6.10
CA VAL A 13 49.23 13.66 -7.39
C VAL A 13 48.05 13.36 -8.34
N VAL A 14 47.47 14.44 -8.90
CA VAL A 14 46.43 14.36 -9.93
C VAL A 14 47.00 14.72 -11.29
N LYS A 15 46.79 13.88 -12.28
CA LYS A 15 47.25 14.09 -13.65
C LYS A 15 46.07 14.08 -14.62
N VAL A 16 46.08 15.01 -15.55
CA VAL A 16 45.16 15.05 -16.71
C VAL A 16 45.97 15.09 -18.00
N PRO A 17 45.47 14.53 -19.11
CA PRO A 17 46.10 14.63 -20.39
C PRO A 17 46.22 16.07 -20.86
N GLY A 18 47.38 16.45 -21.39
CA GLY A 18 47.62 17.78 -21.93
C GLY A 18 48.63 18.60 -21.13
N TYR A 19 49.06 19.72 -21.73
CA TYR A 19 50.14 20.54 -21.21
C TYR A 19 49.71 21.45 -20.04
N GLU A 20 48.42 21.81 -20.00
CA GLU A 20 47.91 22.82 -19.03
C GLU A 20 47.58 22.25 -17.65
N GLN A 21 47.58 20.94 -17.47
CA GLN A 21 47.20 20.27 -16.22
C GLN A 21 45.86 20.80 -15.66
N MET A 22 44.89 21.04 -16.53
CA MET A 22 43.61 21.65 -16.23
C MET A 22 42.50 21.01 -17.08
N VAL A 23 41.34 20.81 -16.49
CA VAL A 23 40.15 20.32 -17.18
C VAL A 23 39.33 21.48 -17.74
N ARG A 24 38.79 21.35 -18.95
CA ARG A 24 37.92 22.36 -19.57
C ARG A 24 36.52 21.82 -19.73
N PHE A 25 35.56 22.47 -19.05
CA PHE A 25 34.13 22.10 -19.14
C PHE A 25 33.35 23.01 -20.11
N GLY A 26 33.98 23.42 -21.15
CA GLY A 26 33.36 24.20 -22.23
C GLY A 26 32.76 25.51 -21.76
N TYR A 27 31.45 25.67 -21.97
CA TYR A 27 30.73 26.93 -21.71
C TYR A 27 29.73 26.80 -20.56
N THR A 28 29.31 27.94 -19.99
CA THR A 28 28.30 28.02 -18.93
C THR A 28 26.98 27.37 -19.35
N LYS A 29 26.25 26.86 -18.36
CA LYS A 29 24.89 26.23 -18.49
C LYS A 29 24.86 24.90 -19.23
N ASN A 30 25.99 24.27 -19.51
CA ASN A 30 26.02 22.88 -20.00
C ASN A 30 25.64 21.92 -18.86
N ARG A 31 24.68 21.03 -19.09
CA ARG A 31 24.21 20.04 -18.10
C ARG A 31 24.27 18.64 -18.69
N GLY A 32 24.76 17.67 -17.92
CA GLY A 32 24.83 16.27 -18.36
C GLY A 32 25.69 16.04 -19.59
N VAL A 33 26.64 16.96 -19.86
CA VAL A 33 27.51 16.91 -21.07
C VAL A 33 28.86 16.34 -20.74
N TYR A 34 29.36 16.56 -19.53
CA TYR A 34 30.73 16.21 -19.13
C TYR A 34 30.77 15.13 -18.07
N ARG A 35 31.76 14.26 -18.22
CA ARG A 35 32.07 13.17 -17.29
C ARG A 35 33.58 13.10 -17.09
N LEU A 36 34.03 12.84 -15.86
CA LEU A 36 35.41 12.48 -15.60
C LEU A 36 35.56 10.97 -15.58
N THR A 37 36.54 10.46 -16.32
CA THR A 37 37.02 9.09 -16.21
C THR A 37 38.21 9.10 -15.24
N VAL A 38 38.03 8.50 -14.07
CA VAL A 38 39.00 8.53 -12.97
C VAL A 38 39.73 7.20 -12.90
N THR A 39 41.03 7.22 -13.11
CA THR A 39 41.91 6.06 -12.91
C THR A 39 42.65 6.19 -11.60
N ALA A 40 42.51 5.23 -10.71
CA ALA A 40 43.15 5.20 -9.41
C ALA A 40 44.31 4.21 -9.41
N THR A 41 45.48 4.64 -8.88
CA THR A 41 46.68 3.79 -8.77
C THR A 41 47.36 3.98 -7.41
N GLY A 42 48.12 2.98 -6.97
CA GLY A 42 48.86 3.03 -5.71
C GLY A 42 47.98 3.05 -4.49
N GLU A 43 48.12 4.05 -3.60
CA GLU A 43 47.32 4.16 -2.37
C GLU A 43 45.81 4.39 -2.60
N TRP A 44 45.39 4.69 -3.81
CA TRP A 44 44.00 4.92 -4.19
C TRP A 44 43.26 3.64 -4.61
N GLU A 45 44.00 2.57 -4.86
CA GLU A 45 43.38 1.31 -5.30
C GLU A 45 42.47 0.72 -4.23
N GLY A 46 41.27 0.35 -4.63
CA GLY A 46 40.28 -0.28 -3.76
C GLY A 46 39.55 0.68 -2.80
N LEU A 47 39.86 1.99 -2.85
CA LEU A 47 39.16 2.98 -2.03
C LEU A 47 37.88 3.49 -2.71
N ALA A 48 36.86 3.79 -1.92
CA ALA A 48 35.71 4.55 -2.40
C ALA A 48 36.12 6.02 -2.58
N ILE A 49 36.07 6.52 -3.82
CA ILE A 49 36.59 7.83 -4.20
C ILE A 49 35.45 8.84 -4.33
N ARG A 50 35.59 9.97 -3.64
CA ARG A 50 34.71 11.14 -3.74
C ARG A 50 35.39 12.27 -4.50
N CYS A 51 34.60 13.02 -5.24
CA CYS A 51 35.01 14.21 -5.98
C CYS A 51 34.34 15.44 -5.37
N PHE A 52 35.14 16.36 -4.85
CA PHE A 52 34.69 17.64 -4.29
C PHE A 52 34.88 18.75 -5.33
N TRP A 53 33.86 19.54 -5.53
CA TRP A 53 33.80 20.57 -6.56
C TRP A 53 33.81 21.93 -5.90
N HIS A 54 34.87 22.70 -6.13
CA HIS A 54 35.01 24.08 -5.63
C HIS A 54 34.69 25.04 -6.77
N VAL A 55 33.54 25.69 -6.68
CA VAL A 55 33.04 26.59 -7.74
C VAL A 55 33.47 28.03 -7.53
N PRO A 56 33.52 28.85 -8.61
CA PRO A 56 34.07 30.21 -8.53
C PRO A 56 33.32 31.15 -7.58
N ASP A 57 32.04 30.93 -7.32
CA ASP A 57 31.20 31.75 -6.43
C ASP A 57 31.21 31.27 -4.97
N GLY A 58 31.92 30.19 -4.67
CA GLY A 58 32.03 29.61 -3.34
C GLY A 58 30.77 28.83 -2.87
N LYS A 59 29.80 28.61 -3.74
CA LYS A 59 28.62 27.78 -3.48
C LYS A 59 28.88 26.38 -3.95
N ASP A 60 29.79 25.70 -3.30
CA ASP A 60 30.21 24.37 -3.69
C ASP A 60 29.05 23.38 -3.64
N PRO A 61 28.83 22.61 -4.71
CA PRO A 61 27.86 21.51 -4.68
C PRO A 61 28.33 20.38 -3.76
N ALA A 62 27.42 19.48 -3.41
CA ALA A 62 27.78 18.28 -2.70
C ALA A 62 28.80 17.45 -3.49
N SER A 63 29.65 16.73 -2.75
CA SER A 63 30.63 15.82 -3.35
C SER A 63 29.93 14.72 -4.17
N SER A 64 30.55 14.34 -5.27
CA SER A 64 30.09 13.26 -6.14
C SER A 64 30.92 12.00 -5.92
N LEU A 65 30.28 10.82 -5.91
CA LEU A 65 30.99 9.54 -5.84
C LEU A 65 31.50 9.14 -7.22
N VAL A 66 32.69 8.59 -7.27
CA VAL A 66 33.23 7.95 -8.47
C VAL A 66 32.69 6.52 -8.50
N VAL A 67 31.89 6.18 -9.49
CA VAL A 67 31.30 4.84 -9.68
C VAL A 67 31.86 4.22 -10.95
N ASP A 68 32.37 3.00 -10.86
CA ASP A 68 33.00 2.27 -11.99
C ASP A 68 34.08 3.08 -12.75
N GLY A 69 34.80 3.93 -12.01
CA GLY A 69 35.81 4.81 -12.59
C GLY A 69 35.23 6.07 -13.25
N TYR A 70 33.94 6.38 -13.07
CA TYR A 70 33.31 7.55 -13.67
C TYR A 70 32.68 8.47 -12.62
N VAL A 71 32.68 9.76 -12.91
CA VAL A 71 31.89 10.75 -12.17
C VAL A 71 31.34 11.81 -13.13
N ASP A 72 30.03 12.03 -13.08
CA ASP A 72 29.37 13.06 -13.87
C ASP A 72 29.61 14.44 -13.26
N VAL A 73 29.86 15.42 -14.12
CA VAL A 73 30.10 16.79 -13.67
C VAL A 73 28.76 17.44 -13.29
N PRO A 74 28.58 17.86 -12.02
CA PRO A 74 27.36 18.53 -11.58
C PRO A 74 27.06 19.78 -12.39
N ALA A 75 25.79 20.08 -12.64
CA ALA A 75 25.38 21.23 -13.41
C ALA A 75 25.78 22.57 -12.76
N SER A 76 25.92 22.61 -11.43
CA SER A 76 26.42 23.76 -10.67
C SER A 76 27.88 24.12 -11.00
N VAL A 77 28.71 23.15 -11.37
CA VAL A 77 30.10 23.35 -11.77
C VAL A 77 30.20 24.16 -13.06
N THR A 78 29.24 24.01 -13.95
CA THR A 78 29.16 24.73 -15.23
C THR A 78 28.14 25.87 -15.22
N ALA A 79 27.52 26.17 -14.06
CA ALA A 79 26.50 27.22 -13.93
C ALA A 79 27.08 28.62 -14.15
N GLN A 80 28.32 28.89 -13.67
CA GLN A 80 29.00 30.20 -13.75
C GLN A 80 30.30 30.08 -14.54
N PRO A 81 30.68 31.14 -15.26
CA PRO A 81 31.99 31.18 -15.92
C PRO A 81 33.10 31.45 -14.91
N GLY A 82 34.25 30.86 -15.10
CA GLY A 82 35.38 31.06 -14.21
C GLY A 82 36.28 29.82 -14.11
N SER A 83 37.15 29.86 -13.12
CA SER A 83 38.02 28.74 -12.77
C SER A 83 37.68 28.25 -11.37
N GLY A 84 37.56 26.95 -11.21
CA GLY A 84 37.39 26.29 -9.93
C GLY A 84 38.42 25.18 -9.72
N CYS A 85 38.27 24.44 -8.64
CA CYS A 85 39.12 23.30 -8.31
C CYS A 85 38.29 22.06 -8.07
N ILE A 86 38.92 20.92 -8.29
CA ILE A 86 38.39 19.57 -7.99
C ILE A 86 39.38 18.93 -7.04
N THR A 87 38.92 18.43 -5.91
CA THR A 87 39.71 17.66 -4.98
C THR A 87 39.11 16.24 -4.87
N PHE A 88 39.93 15.22 -4.80
CA PHE A 88 39.49 13.85 -4.62
C PHE A 88 39.84 13.36 -3.21
N GLU A 89 38.96 12.60 -2.63
CA GLU A 89 39.16 11.88 -1.38
C GLU A 89 38.80 10.43 -1.58
N GLY A 90 39.70 9.52 -1.23
CA GLY A 90 39.47 8.10 -1.22
C GLY A 90 39.46 7.55 0.20
N SER A 91 38.48 6.72 0.56
CA SER A 91 38.42 6.11 1.89
C SER A 91 37.84 4.70 1.84
N ASP A 92 38.32 3.85 2.76
CA ASP A 92 37.75 2.51 3.02
C ASP A 92 37.17 2.41 4.46
N GLY A 93 37.05 3.55 5.16
CA GLY A 93 36.59 3.64 6.55
C GLY A 93 37.71 3.59 7.57
N THR A 94 38.91 3.07 7.21
CA THR A 94 40.12 3.03 8.06
C THR A 94 41.23 3.92 7.53
N LYS A 95 41.36 3.99 6.24
CA LYS A 95 42.36 4.79 5.50
C LYS A 95 41.66 5.88 4.74
N THR A 96 42.19 7.09 4.76
CA THR A 96 41.73 8.22 3.96
C THR A 96 42.91 8.84 3.22
N VAL A 97 42.75 9.06 1.93
CA VAL A 97 43.74 9.69 1.05
C VAL A 97 43.08 10.88 0.36
N THR A 98 43.78 12.02 0.30
CA THR A 98 43.31 13.23 -0.39
C THR A 98 44.25 13.62 -1.53
N SER A 99 43.71 14.22 -2.60
CA SER A 99 44.49 14.64 -3.75
C SER A 99 44.92 16.11 -3.62
N ALA A 100 45.88 16.53 -4.46
CA ALA A 100 46.10 17.92 -4.80
C ALA A 100 44.91 18.47 -5.61
N ASP A 101 44.76 19.80 -5.60
CA ASP A 101 43.73 20.48 -6.36
C ASP A 101 43.95 20.37 -7.88
N LEU A 102 42.94 19.81 -8.56
CA LEU A 102 42.88 19.82 -10.01
C LEU A 102 42.07 21.03 -10.46
N ARG A 103 42.71 21.92 -11.22
CA ARG A 103 42.02 23.12 -11.75
C ARG A 103 41.10 22.78 -12.92
N TYR A 104 39.95 23.43 -12.98
CA TYR A 104 39.09 23.41 -14.15
C TYR A 104 38.72 24.86 -14.58
N ARG A 105 38.24 24.98 -15.82
CA ARG A 105 37.76 26.26 -16.38
C ARG A 105 36.47 26.07 -17.16
N VAL A 106 35.53 27.02 -16.95
CA VAL A 106 34.29 27.18 -17.70
C VAL A 106 34.32 28.52 -18.40
N SER A 107 34.07 28.54 -19.70
CA SER A 107 34.03 29.78 -20.49
C SER A 107 32.66 30.43 -20.42
N ALA A 108 32.60 31.77 -20.50
CA ALA A 108 31.34 32.49 -20.58
C ALA A 108 30.60 32.16 -21.88
N ASN A 109 29.29 32.04 -21.79
CA ASN A 109 28.39 31.94 -22.94
C ASN A 109 27.46 33.16 -22.93
N SER A 110 27.42 33.89 -24.04
CA SER A 110 26.55 35.07 -24.19
C SER A 110 25.26 34.65 -24.89
N GLY A 111 24.16 34.55 -24.17
CA GLY A 111 22.85 34.43 -24.81
C GLY A 111 21.99 33.23 -24.47
N THR A 112 22.25 32.52 -23.37
CA THR A 112 21.29 31.54 -22.83
C THR A 112 20.69 32.07 -21.52
N GLU A 113 19.36 32.10 -21.44
CA GLU A 113 18.65 32.53 -20.23
C GLU A 113 18.70 31.45 -19.12
N ASP A 114 18.46 31.92 -17.88
CA ASP A 114 18.69 31.11 -16.69
C ASP A 114 17.80 29.88 -16.58
N GLY A 115 18.45 28.74 -16.50
CA GLY A 115 17.78 27.56 -15.92
C GLY A 115 17.95 27.58 -14.40
N THR A 116 17.00 27.00 -13.70
CA THR A 116 17.05 26.74 -12.25
C THR A 116 18.37 26.07 -11.87
N GLU A 117 19.07 26.59 -10.87
CA GLU A 117 20.24 25.91 -10.30
C GLU A 117 19.80 24.53 -9.76
N PRO A 118 20.57 23.45 -10.04
CA PRO A 118 20.28 22.15 -9.42
C PRO A 118 20.54 22.24 -7.92
N GLU A 119 19.62 21.69 -7.14
CA GLU A 119 19.81 21.60 -5.69
C GLU A 119 21.10 20.82 -5.36
N PRO A 120 21.89 21.27 -4.38
CA PRO A 120 23.08 20.54 -3.96
C PRO A 120 22.69 19.17 -3.42
N GLY A 121 23.32 18.12 -3.89
CA GLY A 121 23.17 16.79 -3.32
C GLY A 121 23.55 16.82 -1.83
N THR A 122 22.63 16.52 -0.96
CA THR A 122 22.84 16.53 0.49
C THR A 122 23.77 15.38 0.92
N PRO A 123 24.50 15.50 2.05
CA PRO A 123 25.23 14.35 2.65
C PRO A 123 24.33 13.14 2.93
N ALA A 124 23.05 13.35 3.11
CA ALA A 124 22.03 12.30 3.21
C ALA A 124 21.95 11.42 1.95
N TRP A 125 22.25 11.96 0.77
CA TRP A 125 22.23 11.20 -0.47
C TRP A 125 23.34 10.14 -0.54
N GLN A 126 24.52 10.45 0.00
CA GLN A 126 25.63 9.49 0.07
C GLN A 126 25.37 8.38 1.09
N GLN A 127 24.76 8.72 2.23
CA GLN A 127 24.31 7.71 3.19
C GLN A 127 23.25 6.79 2.56
N LEU A 128 22.37 7.34 1.70
CA LEU A 128 21.39 6.55 0.96
C LEU A 128 22.06 5.59 -0.05
N VAL A 129 23.07 6.03 -0.79
CA VAL A 129 23.82 5.18 -1.74
C VAL A 129 24.58 4.07 -1.02
N ASP A 130 25.21 4.38 0.11
CA ASP A 130 25.92 3.39 0.92
C ASP A 130 24.93 2.39 1.56
N ALA A 131 23.76 2.84 1.99
CA ALA A 131 22.69 1.97 2.46
C ALA A 131 22.17 1.06 1.33
N VAL A 132 21.91 1.60 0.15
CA VAL A 132 21.46 0.81 -1.02
C VAL A 132 22.48 -0.24 -1.44
N ARG A 133 23.78 0.05 -1.39
CA ARG A 133 24.83 -0.93 -1.67
C ARG A 133 24.87 -2.05 -0.62
N THR A 134 24.71 -1.70 0.64
CA THR A 134 24.64 -2.69 1.72
C THR A 134 23.42 -3.59 1.58
N ASP A 135 22.27 -2.98 1.25
CA ASP A 135 21.02 -3.70 1.02
C ASP A 135 21.08 -4.61 -0.22
N ALA A 136 21.73 -4.16 -1.30
CA ALA A 136 21.95 -4.97 -2.50
C ALA A 136 22.84 -6.20 -2.21
N ALA A 137 23.90 -6.03 -1.43
CA ALA A 137 24.76 -7.15 -1.03
C ALA A 137 24.01 -8.15 -0.10
N ALA A 138 23.18 -7.63 0.79
CA ALA A 138 22.32 -8.46 1.65
C ALA A 138 21.25 -9.21 0.83
N ALA A 139 20.70 -8.58 -0.21
CA ALA A 139 19.74 -9.19 -1.12
C ALA A 139 20.35 -10.34 -1.93
N GLU A 140 21.57 -10.19 -2.45
CA GLU A 140 22.27 -11.27 -3.17
C GLU A 140 22.60 -12.44 -2.25
N GLN A 141 22.99 -12.18 -1.00
CA GLN A 141 23.17 -13.24 0.00
C GLN A 141 21.83 -13.95 0.28
N ALA A 142 20.76 -13.21 0.50
CA ALA A 142 19.43 -13.78 0.73
C ALA A 142 18.93 -14.62 -0.45
N LYS A 143 19.24 -14.23 -1.69
CA LYS A 143 18.95 -15.03 -2.90
C LYS A 143 19.69 -16.36 -2.88
N THR A 144 20.97 -16.35 -2.56
CA THR A 144 21.79 -17.56 -2.46
C THR A 144 21.25 -18.51 -1.38
N ASP A 145 20.89 -17.95 -0.22
CA ASP A 145 20.32 -18.70 0.89
C ASP A 145 18.95 -19.29 0.51
N ALA A 146 18.11 -18.54 -0.18
CA ALA A 146 16.82 -19.02 -0.67
C ALA A 146 16.95 -20.14 -1.70
N GLN A 147 17.93 -20.07 -2.61
CA GLN A 147 18.22 -21.13 -3.58
C GLN A 147 18.69 -22.40 -2.87
N THR A 148 19.53 -22.27 -1.86
CA THR A 148 19.97 -23.39 -1.02
C THR A 148 18.80 -24.04 -0.31
N ALA A 149 17.98 -23.24 0.36
CA ALA A 149 16.78 -23.72 1.06
C ALA A 149 15.78 -24.42 0.12
N ALA A 150 15.59 -23.89 -1.10
CA ALA A 150 14.75 -24.53 -2.12
C ALA A 150 15.28 -25.91 -2.54
N SER A 151 16.60 -26.05 -2.68
CA SER A 151 17.26 -27.33 -3.00
C SER A 151 17.09 -28.35 -1.85
N GLU A 152 17.27 -27.90 -0.62
CA GLU A 152 17.06 -28.73 0.58
C GLU A 152 15.61 -29.15 0.75
N ALA A 153 14.66 -28.25 0.48
CA ALA A 153 13.24 -28.55 0.49
C ALA A 153 12.86 -29.60 -0.57
N ALA A 154 13.43 -29.50 -1.79
CA ALA A 154 13.24 -30.49 -2.84
C ALA A 154 13.79 -31.86 -2.42
N THR A 155 14.95 -31.89 -1.80
CA THR A 155 15.56 -33.14 -1.28
C THR A 155 14.68 -33.75 -0.18
N SER A 156 14.20 -32.93 0.74
CA SER A 156 13.29 -33.37 1.82
C SER A 156 11.97 -33.91 1.28
N ALA A 157 11.39 -33.24 0.28
CA ALA A 157 10.18 -33.71 -0.41
C ALA A 157 10.40 -35.06 -1.11
N GLY A 158 11.59 -35.23 -1.73
CA GLY A 158 12.00 -36.51 -2.31
C GLY A 158 12.06 -37.65 -1.27
N SER A 159 12.69 -37.37 -0.14
CA SER A 159 12.79 -38.33 0.98
C SER A 159 11.41 -38.67 1.59
N ALA A 160 10.54 -37.67 1.73
CA ALA A 160 9.17 -37.88 2.20
C ALA A 160 8.36 -38.76 1.22
N ASN A 161 8.49 -38.55 -0.08
CA ASN A 161 7.86 -39.38 -1.11
C ASN A 161 8.37 -40.84 -1.07
N GLN A 162 9.68 -41.03 -0.89
CA GLN A 162 10.24 -42.37 -0.75
C GLN A 162 9.70 -43.09 0.53
N SER A 163 9.61 -42.35 1.64
CA SER A 163 9.04 -42.89 2.87
C SER A 163 7.54 -43.23 2.73
N ALA A 164 6.79 -42.39 2.05
CA ALA A 164 5.37 -42.65 1.76
C ALA A 164 5.18 -43.87 0.85
N GLN A 165 6.05 -44.05 -0.16
CA GLN A 165 6.01 -45.25 -1.02
C GLN A 165 6.36 -46.50 -0.25
N ALA A 166 7.40 -46.49 0.58
CA ALA A 166 7.78 -47.61 1.43
C ALA A 166 6.66 -48.03 2.40
N ALA A 167 5.97 -47.02 2.96
CA ALA A 167 4.82 -47.26 3.82
C ALA A 167 3.62 -47.87 3.05
N ALA A 168 3.39 -47.43 1.82
CA ALA A 168 2.36 -48.00 0.94
C ALA A 168 2.67 -49.43 0.54
N ASP A 169 3.92 -49.74 0.22
CA ASP A 169 4.41 -51.07 -0.12
C ASP A 169 4.24 -52.02 1.10
N SER A 170 4.66 -51.58 2.27
CA SER A 170 4.48 -52.35 3.54
C SER A 170 3.00 -52.60 3.87
N LEU A 171 2.13 -51.61 3.61
CA LEU A 171 0.67 -51.78 3.77
C LEU A 171 0.10 -52.79 2.77
N GLN A 172 0.63 -52.84 1.55
CA GLN A 172 0.22 -53.79 0.54
C GLN A 172 0.65 -55.22 0.91
N GLU A 173 1.91 -55.38 1.34
CA GLU A 173 2.41 -56.68 1.86
C GLU A 173 1.58 -57.19 3.03
N LEU A 174 1.21 -56.30 3.98
CA LEU A 174 0.35 -56.65 5.09
C LEU A 174 -1.05 -57.09 4.61
N LYS A 175 -1.63 -56.38 3.65
CA LYS A 175 -2.94 -56.77 3.07
C LYS A 175 -2.87 -58.11 2.35
N ASP A 176 -1.81 -58.35 1.61
CA ASP A 176 -1.59 -59.59 0.87
C ASP A 176 -1.36 -60.75 1.85
N GLY A 177 -0.61 -60.57 2.93
CA GLY A 177 -0.41 -61.55 3.99
C GLY A 177 -1.70 -61.84 4.77
N ILE A 178 -2.56 -60.83 4.98
CA ILE A 178 -3.90 -61.04 5.57
C ILE A 178 -4.80 -61.84 4.60
N ALA A 179 -4.75 -61.55 3.29
CA ALA A 179 -5.57 -62.21 2.28
C ALA A 179 -5.10 -63.66 2.02
N SER A 180 -3.79 -63.92 2.05
CA SER A 180 -3.21 -65.28 1.91
C SER A 180 -3.41 -66.14 3.17
N GLY A 181 -3.71 -65.51 4.31
CA GLY A 181 -3.87 -66.25 5.58
C GLY A 181 -2.54 -66.59 6.28
N ASP A 182 -1.43 -66.00 5.84
CA ASP A 182 -0.08 -66.23 6.43
C ASP A 182 0.02 -65.84 7.89
N PHE A 183 -0.90 -64.96 8.37
CA PHE A 183 -1.00 -64.58 9.79
C PHE A 183 -1.98 -65.45 10.58
N LYS A 184 -2.55 -66.51 9.99
CA LYS A 184 -3.39 -67.47 10.70
C LYS A 184 -2.50 -68.52 11.32
N GLY A 185 -2.13 -68.30 12.57
CA GLY A 185 -1.51 -69.36 13.37
C GLY A 185 -2.49 -70.58 13.57
N GLU A 186 -1.91 -71.78 13.70
CA GLU A 186 -2.65 -72.97 14.08
C GLU A 186 -3.48 -72.72 15.35
N PRO A 187 -4.72 -73.26 15.46
CA PRO A 187 -5.51 -73.12 16.67
C PRO A 187 -4.75 -73.71 17.85
N GLY A 188 -4.25 -72.84 18.75
CA GLY A 188 -3.60 -73.30 19.99
C GLY A 188 -4.61 -74.00 20.91
N ASN A 189 -4.19 -75.06 21.55
CA ASN A 189 -4.93 -75.73 22.62
C ASN A 189 -5.31 -74.68 23.70
N ASP A 190 -6.53 -74.82 24.27
CA ASP A 190 -7.08 -73.96 25.31
C ASP A 190 -6.10 -73.75 26.46
N GLY A 191 -5.30 -72.68 26.38
CA GLY A 191 -4.43 -72.21 27.45
C GLY A 191 -5.23 -71.30 28.39
N LYS A 192 -5.08 -71.49 29.69
CA LYS A 192 -5.58 -70.53 30.68
C LYS A 192 -4.95 -69.18 30.42
N SER A 193 -5.79 -68.19 30.31
CA SER A 193 -5.32 -66.76 30.10
C SER A 193 -4.28 -66.37 31.17
N PRO A 194 -3.10 -65.90 30.82
CA PRO A 194 -2.13 -65.40 31.77
C PRO A 194 -2.69 -64.23 32.56
N VAL A 195 -2.36 -64.14 33.84
CA VAL A 195 -2.72 -62.99 34.67
C VAL A 195 -1.62 -61.96 34.52
N VAL A 196 -1.98 -60.77 34.05
CA VAL A 196 -1.04 -59.63 33.95
C VAL A 196 -1.32 -58.69 35.11
N THR A 197 -0.28 -58.41 35.91
CA THR A 197 -0.32 -57.39 36.98
C THR A 197 0.71 -56.35 36.69
N VAL A 198 0.31 -55.08 36.87
CA VAL A 198 1.23 -53.94 36.77
C VAL A 198 1.38 -53.34 38.17
N THR A 199 2.59 -53.19 38.62
CA THR A 199 2.93 -52.55 39.92
C THR A 199 3.88 -51.41 39.69
N ASP A 200 3.66 -50.31 40.42
CA ASP A 200 4.56 -49.15 40.36
C ASP A 200 5.89 -49.48 41.01
N ILE A 201 7.00 -49.04 40.38
CA ILE A 201 8.37 -49.08 40.90
C ILE A 201 8.95 -47.68 40.90
N GLU A 202 10.04 -47.43 41.62
CA GLU A 202 10.57 -46.09 41.85
C GLU A 202 10.82 -45.26 40.60
N ASN A 203 10.99 -45.86 39.42
CA ASN A 203 11.16 -45.17 38.15
C ASN A 203 10.52 -45.91 36.98
N GLY A 204 9.23 -46.22 37.08
CA GLY A 204 8.50 -46.90 36.04
C GLY A 204 7.43 -47.86 36.57
N HIS A 205 7.12 -48.87 35.80
CA HIS A 205 6.11 -49.87 36.13
C HIS A 205 6.71 -51.27 35.91
N ARG A 206 6.46 -52.19 36.86
CA ARG A 206 6.76 -53.61 36.69
C ARG A 206 5.54 -54.32 36.16
N VAL A 207 5.64 -54.89 34.99
CA VAL A 207 4.64 -55.76 34.42
C VAL A 207 4.99 -57.22 34.73
N SER A 208 4.15 -57.88 35.50
CA SER A 208 4.30 -59.33 35.84
C SER A 208 3.23 -60.11 35.08
N ILE A 209 3.68 -61.07 34.27
CA ILE A 209 2.82 -61.97 33.51
C ILE A 209 2.98 -63.35 34.11
N THR A 210 1.93 -63.85 34.76
CA THR A 210 1.90 -65.17 35.37
C THR A 210 1.05 -66.12 34.52
N ASP A 211 1.68 -67.14 33.98
CA ASP A 211 1.00 -68.24 33.31
C ASP A 211 1.00 -69.51 34.23
N LYS A 212 0.53 -70.62 33.70
CA LYS A 212 0.42 -71.88 34.46
C LYS A 212 1.78 -72.36 35.03
N ASP A 213 2.89 -72.04 34.39
CA ASP A 213 4.17 -72.68 34.61
C ASP A 213 5.25 -71.69 35.14
N SER A 214 5.05 -70.36 34.96
CA SER A 214 6.03 -69.36 35.37
C SER A 214 5.45 -67.94 35.48
N THR A 215 6.17 -67.07 36.24
CA THR A 215 5.94 -65.64 36.27
C THR A 215 7.14 -64.97 35.63
N LYS A 216 6.93 -64.18 34.56
CA LYS A 216 7.92 -63.33 33.98
C LYS A 216 7.62 -61.87 34.33
N THR A 217 8.66 -61.12 34.73
CA THR A 217 8.57 -59.71 35.05
C THR A 217 9.40 -58.89 34.07
N ILE A 218 8.83 -57.77 33.63
CA ILE A 218 9.51 -56.78 32.81
C ILE A 218 9.36 -55.44 33.49
N ASP A 219 10.45 -54.77 33.79
CA ASP A 219 10.42 -53.40 34.28
C ASP A 219 10.39 -52.44 33.08
N VAL A 220 9.29 -51.72 32.93
CA VAL A 220 9.16 -50.64 31.97
C VAL A 220 9.52 -49.38 32.70
N LEU A 221 10.76 -48.95 32.53
CA LEU A 221 11.26 -47.71 33.14
C LEU A 221 10.69 -46.52 32.42
N ASN A 222 10.36 -45.46 33.18
CA ASN A 222 10.11 -44.16 32.58
C ASN A 222 11.35 -43.75 31.77
N GLY A 223 11.17 -43.28 30.55
CA GLY A 223 12.23 -42.78 29.73
C GLY A 223 12.98 -41.72 30.55
N LYS A 224 14.33 -41.68 30.47
CA LYS A 224 15.07 -40.52 30.94
C LYS A 224 14.43 -39.30 30.27
N ASP A 225 14.24 -38.24 31.06
CA ASP A 225 13.87 -36.95 30.52
C ASP A 225 14.70 -36.70 29.27
N GLY A 226 14.05 -36.51 28.13
CA GLY A 226 14.74 -36.19 26.90
C GLY A 226 15.64 -34.99 27.18
N LYS A 227 16.82 -34.92 26.58
CA LYS A 227 17.58 -33.66 26.60
C LYS A 227 16.60 -32.54 26.24
N ASP A 228 16.60 -31.49 27.06
CA ASP A 228 15.82 -30.28 26.77
C ASP A 228 15.95 -29.98 25.29
N ALA A 229 14.81 -29.85 24.63
CA ALA A 229 14.80 -29.42 23.22
C ALA A 229 15.61 -28.13 23.15
N PRO A 230 16.45 -27.92 22.13
CA PRO A 230 17.21 -26.69 21.99
C PRO A 230 16.26 -25.51 22.15
N GLN A 231 16.63 -24.58 23.03
CA GLN A 231 15.83 -23.37 23.25
C GLN A 231 15.71 -22.62 21.93
N ILE A 232 14.49 -22.31 21.52
CA ILE A 232 14.24 -21.50 20.33
C ILE A 232 14.76 -20.09 20.63
N ASP A 233 15.65 -19.58 19.78
CA ASP A 233 16.18 -18.23 19.84
C ASP A 233 15.90 -17.52 18.52
N ASP A 234 14.97 -16.59 18.53
CA ASP A 234 14.59 -15.78 17.36
C ASP A 234 15.44 -14.50 17.21
N THR A 235 16.40 -14.28 18.10
CA THR A 235 17.22 -13.06 18.12
C THR A 235 18.59 -13.23 17.47
N THR A 236 19.11 -14.44 17.40
CA THR A 236 20.43 -14.73 16.85
C THR A 236 20.39 -15.87 15.84
N VAL A 237 21.16 -15.73 14.78
CA VAL A 237 21.39 -16.81 13.80
C VAL A 237 22.58 -17.62 14.26
N THR A 238 22.36 -18.82 14.79
CA THR A 238 23.41 -19.74 15.20
C THR A 238 23.11 -21.16 14.71
N ASP A 239 24.15 -21.95 14.48
CA ASP A 239 24.00 -23.37 14.12
C ASP A 239 23.42 -24.23 15.25
N SER A 240 23.30 -23.67 16.45
CA SER A 240 22.94 -24.41 17.68
C SER A 240 21.53 -24.09 18.20
N ALA A 241 20.90 -23.00 17.77
CA ALA A 241 19.56 -22.61 18.19
C ALA A 241 18.62 -22.51 16.97
N PRO A 242 17.58 -23.34 16.88
CA PRO A 242 16.62 -23.26 15.79
C PRO A 242 15.73 -22.02 15.96
N TRP A 243 15.34 -21.41 14.84
CA TRP A 243 14.31 -20.40 14.82
C TRP A 243 12.92 -21.02 15.02
N SER A 244 12.02 -20.27 15.62
CA SER A 244 10.62 -20.67 15.65
C SER A 244 10.02 -20.66 14.23
N SER A 245 9.01 -21.48 14.00
CA SER A 245 8.26 -21.44 12.74
C SER A 245 7.66 -20.04 12.49
N LYS A 246 7.28 -19.33 13.55
CA LYS A 246 6.80 -17.95 13.47
C LYS A 246 7.91 -17.01 12.97
N HIS A 247 9.11 -17.09 13.53
CA HIS A 247 10.23 -16.25 13.13
C HIS A 247 10.62 -16.50 11.66
N ILE A 248 10.68 -17.76 11.24
CA ILE A 248 10.94 -18.11 9.84
C ILE A 248 9.90 -17.46 8.91
N VAL A 249 8.61 -17.55 9.26
CA VAL A 249 7.55 -16.92 8.47
C VAL A 249 7.69 -15.40 8.49
N ASP A 250 8.01 -14.78 9.62
CA ASP A 250 8.17 -13.33 9.73
C ASP A 250 9.35 -12.80 8.90
N VAL A 251 10.41 -13.58 8.75
CA VAL A 251 11.58 -13.25 7.92
C VAL A 251 11.30 -13.45 6.42
N LEU A 252 10.75 -14.60 6.04
CA LEU A 252 10.47 -14.92 4.63
C LEU A 252 9.29 -14.12 4.08
N CYS A 253 8.26 -13.95 4.88
CA CYS A 253 7.02 -13.27 4.52
C CYS A 253 6.76 -12.11 5.51
N PRO A 254 7.57 -11.04 5.53
CA PRO A 254 7.39 -9.94 6.46
C PRO A 254 6.02 -9.29 6.27
N PRO A 255 5.50 -8.63 7.30
CA PRO A 255 4.27 -7.87 7.15
C PRO A 255 4.47 -6.74 6.15
N ILE A 256 3.49 -6.58 5.27
CA ILE A 256 3.40 -5.47 4.31
C ILE A 256 2.10 -4.71 4.54
N SER A 257 2.12 -3.44 4.20
CA SER A 257 0.97 -2.56 4.30
C SER A 257 0.90 -1.67 3.08
N GLU A 258 -0.30 -1.53 2.52
CA GLU A 258 -0.58 -0.62 1.41
C GLU A 258 -1.79 0.23 1.76
N THR A 259 -1.73 1.54 1.49
CA THR A 259 -2.81 2.47 1.78
C THR A 259 -3.29 3.14 0.50
N GLY A 260 -4.59 3.20 0.31
CA GLY A 260 -5.23 3.85 -0.83
C GLY A 260 -6.64 3.34 -1.06
N ASN A 261 -7.25 3.86 -2.12
CA ASN A 261 -8.48 3.35 -2.69
C ASN A 261 -8.43 3.59 -4.21
N PRO A 262 -8.19 2.52 -5.00
CA PRO A 262 -7.90 1.15 -4.58
C PRO A 262 -6.47 0.97 -4.04
N ALA A 263 -6.31 0.13 -3.02
CA ALA A 263 -5.02 -0.36 -2.54
C ALA A 263 -4.62 -1.62 -3.32
N GLN A 264 -3.36 -1.70 -3.77
CA GLN A 264 -2.89 -2.82 -4.59
C GLN A 264 -1.54 -3.34 -4.10
N PHE A 265 -1.44 -4.63 -3.83
CA PHE A 265 -0.25 -5.25 -3.26
C PHE A 265 -0.17 -6.75 -3.58
N TYR A 266 0.96 -7.39 -3.26
CA TYR A 266 1.26 -8.80 -3.56
C TYR A 266 1.47 -9.59 -2.26
N PRO A 267 0.40 -10.11 -1.65
CA PRO A 267 0.49 -10.90 -0.42
C PRO A 267 0.70 -12.39 -0.70
N VAL A 268 1.15 -13.11 0.30
CA VAL A 268 1.09 -14.58 0.30
C VAL A 268 -0.36 -15.04 0.23
N ALA A 269 -0.67 -15.94 -0.70
CA ALA A 269 -2.01 -16.47 -0.89
C ALA A 269 -2.54 -17.25 0.33
N GLY A 270 -3.85 -17.15 0.56
CA GLY A 270 -4.56 -17.90 1.58
C GLY A 270 -4.47 -17.34 3.00
N TYR A 271 -3.67 -16.31 3.24
CA TYR A 271 -3.64 -15.64 4.54
C TYR A 271 -4.74 -14.59 4.65
N PRO A 272 -5.32 -14.39 5.85
CA PRO A 272 -6.28 -13.32 6.07
C PRO A 272 -5.61 -11.95 5.89
N LEU A 273 -6.31 -11.04 5.25
CA LEU A 273 -5.92 -9.65 5.13
C LEU A 273 -6.51 -8.84 6.27
N GLY A 274 -5.68 -8.04 6.95
CA GLY A 274 -6.15 -6.96 7.79
C GLY A 274 -6.54 -5.78 6.89
N CYS A 275 -7.73 -5.25 7.07
CA CYS A 275 -8.19 -4.11 6.30
C CYS A 275 -8.79 -3.07 7.25
N LYS A 276 -8.05 -1.98 7.44
CA LYS A 276 -8.49 -0.81 8.20
C LYS A 276 -8.99 0.24 7.21
N VAL A 277 -10.29 0.52 7.26
CA VAL A 277 -10.96 1.48 6.40
C VAL A 277 -11.19 2.78 7.14
N SER A 278 -11.03 3.91 6.46
CA SER A 278 -11.26 5.24 7.02
C SER A 278 -12.13 6.08 6.11
N TRP A 279 -12.92 6.95 6.72
CA TRP A 279 -13.76 7.91 6.00
C TRP A 279 -13.93 9.21 6.77
N GLU A 280 -14.22 10.26 6.02
CA GLU A 280 -14.61 11.57 6.48
C GLU A 280 -16.07 11.85 6.10
N PRO A 281 -16.78 12.80 6.76
CA PRO A 281 -18.14 13.16 6.36
C PRO A 281 -18.14 13.87 5.01
N THR A 282 -19.17 13.60 4.22
CA THR A 282 -19.41 14.28 2.94
C THR A 282 -20.52 15.32 3.09
N GLN A 283 -20.61 16.23 2.11
CA GLN A 283 -21.70 17.21 2.03
C GLN A 283 -22.47 17.01 0.73
N GLU A 284 -23.80 17.10 0.81
CA GLU A 284 -24.65 17.07 -0.39
C GLU A 284 -24.48 18.34 -1.23
N GLY A 285 -24.76 18.22 -2.52
CA GLY A 285 -24.69 19.34 -3.46
C GLY A 285 -23.28 19.76 -3.83
N SER A 286 -23.12 20.97 -4.35
CA SER A 286 -21.86 21.53 -4.82
C SER A 286 -21.71 23.00 -4.42
N GLY A 287 -20.49 23.54 -4.55
CA GLY A 287 -20.17 24.92 -4.20
C GLY A 287 -19.91 25.12 -2.70
N THR A 288 -19.70 26.37 -2.34
CA THR A 288 -19.44 26.80 -0.96
C THR A 288 -20.73 26.80 -0.13
N PRO A 289 -20.77 26.18 1.06
CA PRO A 289 -21.94 26.24 1.91
C PRO A 289 -22.21 27.67 2.37
N SER A 290 -23.48 28.08 2.31
CA SER A 290 -23.98 29.34 2.81
C SER A 290 -25.43 29.17 3.30
N PRO A 291 -26.04 30.16 3.97
CA PRO A 291 -27.45 30.10 4.31
C PRO A 291 -28.39 29.94 3.10
N GLU A 292 -27.96 30.36 1.92
CA GLU A 292 -28.69 30.22 0.64
C GLU A 292 -28.32 28.94 -0.11
N ASN A 293 -27.20 28.32 0.22
CA ASN A 293 -26.71 27.07 -0.34
C ASN A 293 -26.40 26.08 0.78
N ILE A 294 -27.44 25.62 1.46
CA ILE A 294 -27.32 24.68 2.56
C ILE A 294 -26.85 23.33 2.02
N ARG A 295 -25.79 22.81 2.62
CA ARG A 295 -25.18 21.53 2.24
C ARG A 295 -25.27 20.53 3.40
N PRO A 296 -26.32 19.71 3.48
CA PRO A 296 -26.47 18.70 4.52
C PRO A 296 -25.26 17.80 4.63
N ILE A 297 -24.88 17.46 5.85
CA ILE A 297 -23.71 16.61 6.14
C ILE A 297 -24.16 15.17 6.20
N LYS A 298 -23.46 14.30 5.47
CA LYS A 298 -23.70 12.87 5.44
C LYS A 298 -22.62 12.09 6.20
N GLY A 299 -23.05 11.13 6.97
CA GLY A 299 -22.24 10.04 7.50
C GLY A 299 -22.51 8.73 6.77
N ARG A 300 -22.08 7.63 7.36
CA ARG A 300 -22.26 6.28 6.85
C ARG A 300 -22.95 5.39 7.87
N ASP A 301 -23.77 4.47 7.38
CA ASP A 301 -24.40 3.40 8.16
C ASP A 301 -23.73 2.04 7.91
N SER A 302 -22.94 1.96 6.86
CA SER A 302 -22.14 0.77 6.50
C SER A 302 -20.88 1.16 5.75
N VAL A 303 -19.95 0.23 5.69
CA VAL A 303 -18.73 0.30 4.88
C VAL A 303 -18.56 -1.03 4.15
N THR A 304 -18.28 -0.96 2.86
CA THR A 304 -18.05 -2.13 2.02
C THR A 304 -16.59 -2.19 1.60
N VAL A 305 -16.01 -3.37 1.74
CA VAL A 305 -14.64 -3.67 1.31
C VAL A 305 -14.69 -4.84 0.35
N THR A 306 -14.17 -4.65 -0.84
CA THR A 306 -14.06 -5.70 -1.87
C THR A 306 -12.59 -5.94 -2.20
N ARG A 307 -12.14 -7.18 -2.06
CA ARG A 307 -10.86 -7.62 -2.59
C ARG A 307 -11.10 -8.36 -3.89
N CYS A 308 -10.41 -7.99 -4.94
CA CYS A 308 -10.32 -8.70 -6.22
C CYS A 308 -8.85 -8.90 -6.61
N GLY A 309 -8.62 -9.67 -7.66
CA GLY A 309 -7.30 -9.81 -8.28
C GLY A 309 -6.97 -8.65 -9.22
N GLU A 310 -6.36 -8.97 -10.33
CA GLU A 310 -6.06 -7.99 -11.39
C GLU A 310 -7.32 -7.45 -12.05
N ASN A 311 -8.28 -8.33 -12.37
CA ASN A 311 -9.52 -7.94 -13.03
C ASN A 311 -10.51 -7.36 -12.04
N LEU A 312 -10.88 -6.11 -12.24
CA LEU A 312 -11.87 -5.36 -11.46
C LEU A 312 -13.29 -5.51 -12.02
N PHE A 313 -13.44 -5.98 -13.26
CA PHE A 313 -14.74 -6.17 -13.88
C PHE A 313 -15.50 -7.31 -13.19
N ASN A 314 -16.51 -6.95 -12.41
CA ASN A 314 -17.37 -7.90 -11.72
C ASN A 314 -18.54 -8.32 -12.63
N PRO A 315 -18.62 -9.60 -13.04
CA PRO A 315 -19.74 -10.09 -13.84
C PRO A 315 -21.13 -9.84 -13.23
N ALA A 316 -21.22 -9.79 -11.90
CA ALA A 316 -22.47 -9.54 -11.19
C ALA A 316 -23.03 -8.12 -11.38
N TRP A 317 -22.26 -7.18 -11.94
CA TRP A 317 -22.79 -5.87 -12.34
C TRP A 317 -23.72 -5.94 -13.55
N MET A 318 -23.62 -7.03 -14.32
CA MET A 318 -24.39 -7.20 -15.56
C MET A 318 -25.61 -8.07 -15.31
N PRO A 319 -26.77 -7.78 -15.95
CA PRO A 319 -27.87 -8.72 -16.02
C PRO A 319 -27.41 -10.04 -16.65
N GLU A 320 -27.84 -11.19 -16.13
CA GLU A 320 -27.45 -12.50 -16.67
C GLU A 320 -27.74 -12.62 -18.17
N LYS A 321 -28.87 -12.05 -18.61
CA LYS A 321 -29.31 -12.06 -20.01
C LYS A 321 -30.17 -10.86 -20.34
N THR A 322 -29.95 -10.27 -21.52
CA THR A 322 -30.72 -9.13 -22.01
C THR A 322 -30.95 -9.25 -23.52
N LEU A 323 -32.17 -8.95 -24.00
CA LEU A 323 -32.46 -8.74 -25.42
C LEU A 323 -32.55 -7.24 -25.69
N ASN A 324 -31.67 -6.73 -26.53
CA ASN A 324 -31.66 -5.33 -26.93
C ASN A 324 -31.41 -5.17 -28.43
N ASN A 325 -32.27 -4.44 -29.12
CA ASN A 325 -32.18 -4.13 -30.56
C ASN A 325 -31.81 -5.33 -31.45
N GLY A 326 -32.44 -6.50 -31.22
CA GLY A 326 -32.22 -7.70 -32.03
C GLY A 326 -31.02 -8.57 -31.61
N LEU A 327 -30.19 -8.14 -30.68
CA LEU A 327 -29.15 -8.96 -30.09
C LEU A 327 -29.55 -9.51 -28.72
N THR A 328 -29.32 -10.78 -28.52
CA THR A 328 -29.32 -11.42 -27.20
C THR A 328 -27.91 -11.35 -26.60
N TRP A 329 -27.80 -10.62 -25.51
CA TRP A 329 -26.61 -10.53 -24.70
C TRP A 329 -26.71 -11.46 -23.50
N GLN A 330 -25.61 -12.07 -23.11
CA GLN A 330 -25.52 -12.91 -21.95
C GLN A 330 -24.13 -12.80 -21.32
N ILE A 331 -24.05 -12.91 -20.00
CA ILE A 331 -22.80 -13.05 -19.26
C ILE A 331 -22.82 -14.36 -18.47
N THR A 332 -21.66 -14.99 -18.38
CA THR A 332 -21.45 -16.17 -17.56
C THR A 332 -20.68 -15.78 -16.28
N SER A 333 -20.74 -16.65 -15.27
CA SER A 333 -20.06 -16.41 -13.97
C SER A 333 -18.54 -16.29 -14.09
N ASP A 334 -17.93 -16.81 -15.16
CA ASP A 334 -16.49 -16.62 -15.45
C ASP A 334 -16.17 -15.28 -16.13
N GLY A 335 -17.17 -14.42 -16.31
CA GLY A 335 -17.04 -13.09 -16.93
C GLY A 335 -17.08 -13.09 -18.45
N THR A 336 -17.38 -14.20 -19.10
CA THR A 336 -17.51 -14.23 -20.55
C THR A 336 -18.82 -13.57 -20.99
N VAL A 337 -18.72 -12.48 -21.76
CA VAL A 337 -19.85 -11.80 -22.39
C VAL A 337 -20.05 -12.36 -23.78
N THR A 338 -21.28 -12.74 -24.13
CA THR A 338 -21.67 -13.25 -25.44
C THR A 338 -22.74 -12.36 -26.05
N ALA A 339 -22.73 -12.24 -27.39
CA ALA A 339 -23.77 -11.58 -28.15
C ALA A 339 -24.15 -12.42 -29.38
N ASN A 340 -25.47 -12.58 -29.62
CA ASN A 340 -26.00 -13.38 -30.73
C ASN A 340 -27.23 -12.75 -31.34
N GLY A 341 -27.30 -12.74 -32.67
CA GLY A 341 -28.46 -12.23 -33.43
C GLY A 341 -28.08 -11.18 -34.47
N THR A 342 -29.09 -10.44 -34.93
CA THR A 342 -28.94 -9.35 -35.92
C THR A 342 -29.37 -8.03 -35.26
N ALA A 343 -28.46 -7.09 -35.13
CA ALA A 343 -28.75 -5.80 -34.51
C ALA A 343 -29.54 -4.89 -35.46
N ASN A 344 -30.62 -4.32 -34.97
CA ASN A 344 -31.37 -3.25 -35.63
C ASN A 344 -30.81 -1.88 -35.19
N GLY A 345 -29.65 -1.50 -35.76
CA GLY A 345 -28.89 -0.35 -35.32
C GLY A 345 -27.88 -0.73 -34.21
N THR A 346 -27.57 0.20 -33.32
CA THR A 346 -26.70 -0.08 -32.19
C THR A 346 -27.46 -0.81 -31.09
N SER A 347 -26.90 -1.89 -30.61
CA SER A 347 -27.41 -2.67 -29.47
C SER A 347 -26.52 -2.44 -28.25
N TYR A 348 -27.12 -2.34 -27.06
CA TYR A 348 -26.49 -2.02 -25.80
C TYR A 348 -26.73 -3.12 -24.75
N TYR A 349 -25.72 -3.38 -23.92
CA TYR A 349 -25.80 -4.26 -22.76
C TYR A 349 -25.27 -3.50 -21.54
N ASN A 350 -26.17 -3.04 -20.68
CA ASN A 350 -25.87 -2.12 -19.60
C ASN A 350 -25.70 -2.83 -18.26
N SER A 351 -24.79 -2.32 -17.44
CA SER A 351 -24.60 -2.75 -16.05
C SER A 351 -25.54 -2.05 -15.09
N ASP A 352 -25.66 -2.62 -13.88
CA ASP A 352 -26.05 -1.89 -12.68
C ASP A 352 -24.97 -0.87 -12.29
N TYR A 353 -25.24 -0.05 -11.28
CA TYR A 353 -24.29 0.94 -10.79
C TYR A 353 -23.26 0.30 -9.87
N PHE A 354 -22.04 0.81 -9.96
CA PHE A 354 -20.92 0.40 -9.10
C PHE A 354 -20.07 1.62 -8.74
N SER A 355 -19.27 1.50 -7.65
CA SER A 355 -18.32 2.54 -7.28
C SER A 355 -17.01 2.36 -8.03
N LEU A 356 -16.44 3.46 -8.56
CA LEU A 356 -15.15 3.49 -9.21
C LEU A 356 -14.29 4.58 -8.55
N PRO A 357 -13.32 4.20 -7.70
CA PRO A 357 -12.46 5.16 -7.02
C PRO A 357 -11.56 5.96 -7.98
N ALA A 358 -11.04 7.09 -7.50
CA ALA A 358 -10.04 7.87 -8.21
C ALA A 358 -8.79 7.02 -8.51
N GLY A 359 -8.21 7.18 -9.69
CA GLY A 359 -7.08 6.40 -10.12
C GLY A 359 -6.95 6.28 -11.63
N THR A 360 -5.87 5.69 -12.09
CA THR A 360 -5.66 5.36 -13.51
C THR A 360 -5.95 3.88 -13.73
N TYR A 361 -6.73 3.61 -14.77
CA TYR A 361 -7.21 2.28 -15.12
C TYR A 361 -7.01 1.98 -16.60
N THR A 362 -6.97 0.71 -16.94
CA THR A 362 -6.92 0.24 -18.32
C THR A 362 -8.01 -0.79 -18.57
N ILE A 363 -8.79 -0.59 -19.64
CA ILE A 363 -9.68 -1.60 -20.19
C ILE A 363 -8.89 -2.38 -21.24
N SER A 364 -8.86 -3.69 -21.12
CA SER A 364 -8.19 -4.56 -22.10
C SER A 364 -8.89 -4.55 -23.46
N ALA A 365 -8.14 -4.81 -24.53
CA ALA A 365 -8.70 -4.94 -25.87
C ALA A 365 -9.72 -6.08 -25.95
N MET A 366 -10.87 -5.81 -26.55
CA MET A 366 -11.90 -6.81 -26.80
C MET A 366 -12.25 -6.90 -28.28
N PRO A 367 -12.43 -8.11 -28.82
CA PRO A 367 -13.01 -8.28 -30.15
C PRO A 367 -14.53 -8.02 -30.13
N TYR A 368 -15.12 -7.73 -31.27
CA TYR A 368 -16.55 -7.70 -31.59
C TYR A 368 -17.37 -6.56 -31.00
N PHE A 369 -17.14 -6.13 -29.78
CA PHE A 369 -17.87 -5.04 -29.13
C PHE A 369 -16.93 -4.16 -28.32
N ARG A 370 -17.35 -2.94 -28.09
CA ARG A 370 -16.63 -1.98 -27.26
C ARG A 370 -17.27 -1.87 -25.89
N MET A 371 -16.49 -1.39 -24.93
CA MET A 371 -16.96 -1.09 -23.57
C MET A 371 -16.79 0.39 -23.28
N SER A 372 -17.81 1.01 -22.71
CA SER A 372 -17.76 2.38 -22.24
C SER A 372 -18.15 2.45 -20.77
N ILE A 373 -17.52 3.37 -20.04
CA ILE A 373 -17.81 3.66 -18.62
C ILE A 373 -18.34 5.08 -18.52
N LEU A 374 -19.44 5.26 -17.80
CA LEU A 374 -20.10 6.53 -17.57
C LEU A 374 -20.06 6.91 -16.10
N ASN A 375 -19.90 8.18 -15.83
CA ASN A 375 -20.13 8.79 -14.53
C ASN A 375 -21.57 9.27 -14.44
N ARG A 376 -22.37 8.66 -13.57
CA ARG A 376 -23.79 9.00 -13.35
C ARG A 376 -23.98 10.04 -12.23
N ASP A 377 -22.95 10.32 -11.45
CA ASP A 377 -23.02 11.35 -10.40
C ASP A 377 -23.12 12.77 -10.98
N VAL A 378 -22.60 12.97 -12.21
CA VAL A 378 -22.55 14.27 -12.90
C VAL A 378 -23.25 14.25 -14.27
N GLY A 379 -24.28 13.43 -14.44
CA GLY A 379 -25.16 13.43 -15.61
C GLY A 379 -24.57 12.74 -16.86
N ASP A 380 -24.37 11.43 -16.80
CA ASP A 380 -24.03 10.54 -17.92
C ASP A 380 -22.75 10.92 -18.68
N THR A 381 -21.76 11.45 -17.98
CA THR A 381 -20.50 11.84 -18.61
C THR A 381 -19.65 10.60 -18.91
N THR A 382 -19.17 10.48 -20.15
CA THR A 382 -18.28 9.38 -20.54
C THR A 382 -16.91 9.54 -19.88
N VAL A 383 -16.52 8.55 -19.09
CA VAL A 383 -15.21 8.46 -18.44
C VAL A 383 -14.21 7.68 -19.31
N ALA A 384 -14.67 6.60 -19.93
CA ALA A 384 -13.88 5.77 -20.82
C ALA A 384 -14.73 5.27 -22.00
N ALA A 385 -14.11 5.14 -23.16
CA ALA A 385 -14.72 4.57 -24.36
C ALA A 385 -13.68 3.73 -25.13
N GLN A 386 -13.56 2.46 -24.76
CA GLN A 386 -12.65 1.51 -25.40
C GLN A 386 -13.14 1.21 -26.81
N GLN A 387 -12.24 1.13 -27.79
CA GLN A 387 -12.55 0.78 -29.18
C GLN A 387 -12.32 -0.70 -29.42
N VAL A 388 -13.10 -1.31 -30.31
CA VAL A 388 -12.98 -2.72 -30.68
C VAL A 388 -11.52 -3.06 -31.06
N GLY A 389 -10.95 -4.06 -30.42
CA GLY A 389 -9.60 -4.55 -30.67
C GLY A 389 -8.48 -3.66 -30.11
N GLN A 390 -8.79 -2.59 -29.37
CA GLN A 390 -7.78 -1.70 -28.77
C GLN A 390 -7.98 -1.59 -27.27
N PRO A 391 -6.91 -1.56 -26.46
CA PRO A 391 -7.03 -1.21 -25.03
C PRO A 391 -7.34 0.28 -24.88
N CYS A 392 -7.88 0.66 -23.71
CA CYS A 392 -8.18 2.05 -23.38
C CYS A 392 -7.71 2.35 -21.96
N THR A 393 -6.72 3.21 -21.83
CA THR A 393 -6.30 3.75 -20.52
C THR A 393 -7.02 5.06 -20.24
N PHE A 394 -7.53 5.22 -19.02
CA PHE A 394 -8.28 6.39 -18.58
C PHE A 394 -7.98 6.72 -17.11
N THR A 395 -8.25 7.98 -16.73
CA THR A 395 -8.06 8.45 -15.35
C THR A 395 -9.38 8.92 -14.78
N VAL A 396 -9.67 8.50 -13.57
CA VAL A 396 -10.77 8.97 -12.72
C VAL A 396 -10.17 9.95 -11.73
N GLU A 397 -10.53 11.23 -11.84
CA GLU A 397 -9.92 12.30 -11.01
C GLU A 397 -10.47 12.30 -9.58
N THR A 398 -11.75 11.96 -9.43
CA THR A 398 -12.44 11.89 -8.13
C THR A 398 -13.30 10.64 -8.09
N ASP A 399 -13.52 10.07 -6.90
CA ASP A 399 -14.34 8.89 -6.73
C ASP A 399 -15.72 9.06 -7.36
N ILE A 400 -16.12 8.08 -8.16
CA ILE A 400 -17.45 7.98 -8.75
C ILE A 400 -18.25 6.98 -7.94
N GLN A 401 -19.34 7.44 -7.32
CA GLN A 401 -20.19 6.56 -6.49
C GLN A 401 -21.15 5.74 -7.34
N ASN A 402 -21.62 6.32 -8.44
CA ASN A 402 -22.53 5.69 -9.38
C ASN A 402 -21.91 5.66 -10.78
N ALA A 403 -20.90 4.83 -10.98
CA ALA A 403 -20.43 4.49 -12.30
C ALA A 403 -21.37 3.44 -12.92
N SER A 404 -21.49 3.45 -14.23
CA SER A 404 -22.12 2.36 -14.98
C SER A 404 -21.28 2.05 -16.22
N LEU A 405 -21.31 0.83 -16.67
CA LEU A 405 -20.68 0.45 -17.95
C LEU A 405 -21.72 -0.12 -18.90
N PHE A 406 -21.41 -0.06 -20.17
CA PHE A 406 -22.16 -0.77 -21.17
C PHE A 406 -21.23 -1.33 -22.25
N PHE A 407 -21.64 -2.45 -22.82
CA PHE A 407 -21.11 -2.95 -24.08
C PHE A 407 -22.00 -2.51 -25.20
N ASP A 408 -21.44 -2.18 -26.35
CA ASP A 408 -22.21 -1.86 -27.55
C ASP A 408 -21.56 -2.43 -28.82
N THR A 409 -22.44 -2.72 -29.79
CA THR A 409 -22.07 -3.21 -31.11
C THR A 409 -23.23 -3.04 -32.10
N SER A 410 -22.94 -3.35 -33.35
CA SER A 410 -23.94 -3.36 -34.43
C SER A 410 -23.66 -4.48 -35.43
N GLY A 411 -24.64 -4.77 -36.30
CA GLY A 411 -24.48 -5.78 -37.35
C GLY A 411 -24.96 -7.18 -36.95
N ILE A 412 -24.49 -8.18 -37.69
CA ILE A 412 -24.85 -9.59 -37.46
C ILE A 412 -23.76 -10.24 -36.63
N LEU A 413 -24.15 -10.82 -35.50
CA LEU A 413 -23.22 -11.55 -34.60
C LEU A 413 -23.73 -12.99 -34.45
N ASP A 414 -22.85 -13.93 -34.74
CA ASP A 414 -23.12 -15.35 -34.61
C ASP A 414 -22.40 -15.88 -33.36
N ASN A 415 -23.08 -15.77 -32.24
CA ASN A 415 -22.64 -16.27 -30.94
C ASN A 415 -21.17 -15.88 -30.58
N VAL A 416 -20.82 -14.62 -30.84
CA VAL A 416 -19.48 -14.09 -30.54
C VAL A 416 -19.30 -13.86 -29.05
N SER A 417 -18.07 -13.99 -28.55
CA SER A 417 -17.77 -13.80 -27.14
C SER A 417 -16.48 -13.00 -26.90
N ALA A 418 -16.45 -12.31 -25.77
CA ALA A 418 -15.26 -11.63 -25.25
C ALA A 418 -15.18 -11.76 -23.75
N LYS A 419 -13.98 -11.56 -23.21
CA LYS A 419 -13.67 -11.56 -21.78
C LYS A 419 -13.20 -10.17 -21.36
N PRO A 420 -14.10 -9.33 -20.82
CA PRO A 420 -13.75 -8.00 -20.37
C PRO A 420 -12.81 -8.02 -19.18
N GLN A 421 -11.87 -7.07 -19.16
CA GLN A 421 -10.98 -6.84 -18.04
C GLN A 421 -10.79 -5.33 -17.84
N ILE A 422 -10.93 -4.90 -16.59
CA ILE A 422 -10.59 -3.56 -16.13
C ILE A 422 -9.49 -3.74 -15.09
N GLU A 423 -8.39 -3.01 -15.22
CA GLU A 423 -7.23 -3.14 -14.34
C GLU A 423 -6.81 -1.77 -13.82
N LYS A 424 -6.27 -1.72 -12.60
CA LYS A 424 -5.57 -0.53 -12.11
C LYS A 424 -4.22 -0.43 -12.83
N GLY A 425 -3.87 0.77 -13.30
CA GLY A 425 -2.62 1.05 -13.99
C GLY A 425 -2.79 1.39 -15.46
N THR A 426 -1.67 1.48 -16.17
CA THR A 426 -1.61 1.97 -17.57
C THR A 426 -1.37 0.88 -18.61
N THR A 427 -1.21 -0.37 -18.19
CA THR A 427 -0.86 -1.49 -19.07
C THR A 427 -1.89 -2.59 -18.93
N ALA A 428 -2.44 -3.05 -20.06
CA ALA A 428 -3.30 -4.23 -20.08
C ALA A 428 -2.45 -5.49 -19.95
N THR A 429 -2.85 -6.39 -19.05
CA THR A 429 -2.21 -7.69 -18.84
C THR A 429 -2.98 -8.82 -19.53
N THR A 430 -2.49 -10.04 -19.39
CA THR A 430 -3.23 -11.23 -19.82
C THR A 430 -4.51 -11.37 -19.03
N TYR A 431 -5.60 -11.78 -19.68
CA TYR A 431 -6.90 -11.94 -19.03
C TYR A 431 -6.82 -12.83 -17.78
N ALA A 432 -7.32 -12.28 -16.67
CA ALA A 432 -7.59 -12.98 -15.44
C ALA A 432 -9.09 -12.94 -15.12
N PRO A 433 -9.71 -14.04 -14.63
CA PRO A 433 -11.11 -13.99 -14.21
C PRO A 433 -11.26 -13.11 -12.96
N TYR A 434 -12.43 -12.49 -12.82
CA TYR A 434 -12.78 -11.78 -11.58
C TYR A 434 -12.86 -12.76 -10.40
N THR A 435 -12.20 -12.43 -9.31
CA THR A 435 -12.13 -13.27 -8.10
C THR A 435 -12.48 -12.46 -6.85
N GLY A 436 -13.57 -11.69 -6.93
CA GLY A 436 -13.98 -10.80 -5.85
C GLY A 436 -14.45 -11.50 -4.59
N GLN A 437 -14.08 -10.95 -3.44
CA GLN A 437 -14.66 -11.26 -2.13
C GLN A 437 -15.03 -9.95 -1.46
N THR A 438 -16.31 -9.81 -1.08
CA THR A 438 -16.85 -8.58 -0.48
C THR A 438 -17.25 -8.83 0.96
N ALA A 439 -16.90 -7.91 1.84
CA ALA A 439 -17.39 -7.81 3.20
C ALA A 439 -18.10 -6.47 3.38
N THR A 440 -19.33 -6.49 3.88
CA THR A 440 -20.08 -5.29 4.25
C THR A 440 -20.18 -5.23 5.76
N LEU A 441 -19.61 -4.17 6.33
CA LEU A 441 -19.62 -3.89 7.76
C LEU A 441 -20.75 -2.93 8.07
N THR A 442 -21.70 -3.36 8.87
CA THR A 442 -22.79 -2.51 9.33
C THR A 442 -22.37 -1.77 10.59
N LEU A 443 -22.52 -0.45 10.57
CA LEU A 443 -22.20 0.43 11.69
C LEU A 443 -23.37 0.42 12.69
N PRO A 444 -23.12 0.65 13.99
CA PRO A 444 -24.17 0.61 15.01
C PRO A 444 -25.17 1.77 14.89
N ARG A 445 -24.82 2.81 14.18
CA ARG A 445 -25.57 4.02 13.85
C ARG A 445 -24.85 4.77 12.75
N THR A 446 -25.43 5.85 12.23
CA THR A 446 -24.71 6.76 11.32
C THR A 446 -23.45 7.32 12.00
N ILE A 447 -22.30 7.10 11.42
CA ILE A 447 -20.98 7.60 11.85
C ILE A 447 -20.47 8.61 10.81
N TYR A 448 -20.17 9.82 11.28
CA TYR A 448 -19.81 10.96 10.41
C TYR A 448 -18.33 11.04 10.04
N GLY A 449 -17.51 10.25 10.64
CA GLY A 449 -16.11 10.08 10.32
C GLY A 449 -15.50 9.06 11.25
N GLY A 450 -14.68 8.18 10.74
CA GLY A 450 -14.15 7.11 11.55
C GLY A 450 -13.27 6.14 10.81
N THR A 451 -12.89 5.11 11.54
CA THR A 451 -12.17 3.95 11.00
C THR A 451 -12.83 2.67 11.50
N VAL A 452 -12.79 1.64 10.69
CA VAL A 452 -13.17 0.27 11.08
C VAL A 452 -12.09 -0.72 10.64
N ASP A 453 -11.99 -1.83 11.37
CA ASP A 453 -11.11 -2.94 11.01
C ASP A 453 -11.97 -4.17 10.67
N THR A 454 -11.71 -4.78 9.51
CA THR A 454 -12.49 -5.94 9.04
C THR A 454 -12.19 -7.21 9.83
N VAL A 455 -11.06 -7.29 10.51
CA VAL A 455 -10.63 -8.48 11.25
C VAL A 455 -11.08 -8.42 12.70
N SER A 456 -10.85 -7.29 13.38
CA SER A 456 -11.19 -7.14 14.80
C SER A 456 -12.65 -6.77 15.05
N SER A 457 -13.41 -6.37 14.03
CA SER A 457 -14.76 -5.80 14.16
C SER A 457 -14.82 -4.56 15.03
N GLU A 458 -13.69 -3.88 15.23
CA GLU A 458 -13.58 -2.67 16.02
C GLU A 458 -13.56 -1.43 15.14
N GLY A 459 -14.22 -0.39 15.61
CA GLY A 459 -14.23 0.91 14.96
C GLY A 459 -13.89 2.02 15.92
N GLN A 460 -13.46 3.14 15.36
CA GLN A 460 -13.16 4.38 16.08
C GLN A 460 -13.88 5.52 15.38
N GLU A 461 -14.82 6.16 16.08
CA GLU A 461 -15.45 7.39 15.61
C GLU A 461 -14.49 8.55 15.83
N THR A 462 -14.14 9.24 14.76
CA THR A 462 -13.20 10.38 14.78
C THR A 462 -13.88 11.71 14.68
N ARG A 463 -15.15 11.72 14.25
CA ARG A 463 -16.00 12.92 14.16
C ARG A 463 -17.40 12.67 14.65
N LYS A 464 -18.00 13.70 15.24
CA LYS A 464 -19.40 13.73 15.65
C LYS A 464 -20.16 14.81 14.91
N LEU A 465 -21.43 14.53 14.62
CA LEU A 465 -22.37 15.55 14.18
C LEU A 465 -23.01 16.23 15.37
N LEU A 466 -23.02 17.55 15.34
CA LEU A 466 -23.84 18.41 16.20
C LEU A 466 -24.90 19.09 15.33
N THR A 467 -26.15 19.00 15.75
CA THR A 467 -27.27 19.74 15.13
C THR A 467 -27.66 20.83 16.08
N LEU A 468 -27.63 22.07 15.62
CA LEU A 468 -27.94 23.24 16.43
C LEU A 468 -29.42 23.54 16.34
N ASP A 469 -30.07 23.73 17.50
CA ASP A 469 -31.51 24.02 17.61
C ASP A 469 -31.83 25.37 18.29
N GLY A 470 -30.77 26.13 18.67
CA GLY A 470 -30.88 27.43 19.34
C GLY A 470 -30.94 27.35 20.87
N THR A 471 -30.95 26.13 21.45
CA THR A 471 -30.92 25.97 22.92
C THR A 471 -29.52 26.04 23.53
N GLU A 472 -28.49 26.00 22.68
CA GLU A 472 -27.09 26.01 23.09
C GLU A 472 -26.74 27.36 23.75
N LYS A 473 -25.75 27.30 24.64
CA LYS A 473 -25.22 28.51 25.28
C LYS A 473 -24.26 29.23 24.32
N TRP A 474 -24.67 30.43 23.92
CA TRP A 474 -23.90 31.29 23.02
C TRP A 474 -23.53 32.60 23.70
N MET A 475 -22.39 33.15 23.37
CA MET A 475 -21.90 34.46 23.77
C MET A 475 -21.42 35.23 22.54
N VAL A 476 -21.50 36.55 22.60
CA VAL A 476 -20.87 37.42 21.62
C VAL A 476 -19.43 37.70 22.05
N SER A 477 -18.47 37.58 21.15
CA SER A 477 -17.06 37.86 21.40
C SER A 477 -16.45 38.57 20.19
N GLY A 478 -15.32 39.24 20.38
CA GLY A 478 -14.61 39.95 19.31
C GLY A 478 -13.55 40.89 19.84
N LYS A 479 -12.99 41.71 18.95
CA LYS A 479 -12.07 42.78 19.33
C LYS A 479 -12.86 43.98 19.88
N PHE A 480 -12.25 44.69 20.79
CA PHE A 480 -12.82 45.89 21.43
C PHE A 480 -12.89 47.11 20.49
N LEU A 481 -13.49 46.95 19.33
CA LEU A 481 -13.73 48.02 18.39
C LEU A 481 -15.23 48.29 18.30
N ASP A 482 -15.64 49.55 18.15
CA ASP A 482 -17.04 49.94 17.96
C ASP A 482 -17.69 49.32 16.71
N ASN A 483 -16.83 48.79 15.82
CA ASN A 483 -17.24 48.13 14.62
C ASN A 483 -17.47 46.62 14.89
N LYS A 484 -18.73 46.19 14.91
CA LYS A 484 -19.13 44.80 15.10
C LYS A 484 -18.78 43.84 13.94
N THR A 485 -18.14 44.31 12.90
CA THR A 485 -17.68 43.47 11.80
C THR A 485 -16.60 42.47 12.21
N ASP A 486 -15.86 42.75 13.30
CA ASP A 486 -14.84 41.86 13.86
C ASP A 486 -15.39 40.90 14.94
N TRP A 487 -16.66 40.95 15.24
CA TRP A 487 -17.29 40.16 16.28
C TRP A 487 -17.81 38.83 15.70
N TYR A 488 -18.00 37.86 16.61
CA TYR A 488 -18.52 36.51 16.28
C TYR A 488 -19.26 35.93 17.46
N TYR A 489 -20.13 34.95 17.18
CA TYR A 489 -20.76 34.14 18.23
C TYR A 489 -19.86 32.99 18.63
N VAL A 490 -19.76 32.71 19.91
CA VAL A 490 -18.97 31.60 20.45
C VAL A 490 -19.86 30.74 21.36
N SER A 491 -19.84 29.43 21.15
CA SER A 491 -20.55 28.48 22.01
C SER A 491 -19.76 28.18 23.29
N SER A 492 -20.41 27.53 24.25
CA SER A 492 -19.70 26.78 25.29
C SER A 492 -18.80 25.70 24.63
N LYS A 493 -17.78 25.24 25.37
CA LYS A 493 -16.95 24.12 24.89
C LYS A 493 -17.79 22.88 24.63
N ILE A 494 -17.55 22.25 23.49
CA ILE A 494 -18.19 20.99 23.14
C ILE A 494 -17.38 19.85 23.78
N PRO A 495 -18.02 18.92 24.49
CA PRO A 495 -17.32 17.77 25.03
C PRO A 495 -16.57 16.99 23.96
N ASN A 496 -15.32 16.64 24.25
CA ASN A 496 -14.43 15.89 23.36
C ASN A 496 -14.20 16.52 21.97
N ALA A 497 -14.48 17.82 21.77
CA ALA A 497 -14.05 18.50 20.55
C ALA A 497 -12.55 18.81 20.61
N VAL A 498 -11.88 18.78 19.44
CA VAL A 498 -10.46 19.12 19.34
C VAL A 498 -10.19 20.50 19.96
N ASN A 499 -9.21 20.54 20.88
CA ASN A 499 -8.84 21.76 21.63
C ASN A 499 -7.57 22.39 21.04
N ALA A 500 -7.69 22.93 19.84
CA ALA A 500 -6.57 23.51 19.08
C ALA A 500 -6.95 24.87 18.46
N VAL A 501 -5.97 25.52 17.86
CA VAL A 501 -6.19 26.68 16.99
C VAL A 501 -7.05 26.30 15.78
N PRO A 502 -7.74 27.26 15.14
CA PRO A 502 -8.55 26.94 13.97
C PRO A 502 -7.70 26.33 12.87
N GLN A 503 -8.17 25.22 12.32
CA GLN A 503 -7.54 24.54 11.19
C GLN A 503 -8.63 24.04 10.25
N LYS A 504 -8.44 24.26 8.95
CA LYS A 504 -9.28 23.67 7.93
C LYS A 504 -9.27 22.15 8.11
N GLY A 505 -10.45 21.57 8.22
CA GLY A 505 -10.62 20.14 8.48
C GLY A 505 -10.93 19.78 9.95
N ASN A 506 -10.91 20.71 10.89
CA ASN A 506 -11.40 20.43 12.24
C ASN A 506 -12.92 20.32 12.31
N GLU A 507 -13.63 20.99 11.40
CA GLU A 507 -15.08 20.96 11.26
C GLU A 507 -15.51 21.03 9.80
N ILE A 508 -16.75 20.59 9.55
CA ILE A 508 -17.52 20.81 8.34
C ILE A 508 -18.87 21.34 8.80
N CYS A 509 -19.31 22.47 8.25
CA CYS A 509 -20.60 23.08 8.59
C CYS A 509 -21.51 23.10 7.38
N SER A 510 -22.80 22.75 7.57
CA SER A 510 -23.80 22.73 6.50
C SER A 510 -24.12 24.11 5.93
N HIS A 511 -23.94 25.19 6.70
CA HIS A 511 -24.35 26.55 6.34
C HIS A 511 -23.19 27.52 6.13
N TYR A 512 -21.98 27.18 6.56
CA TYR A 512 -20.86 28.11 6.53
C TYR A 512 -19.57 27.41 6.12
N PRO A 513 -18.72 28.06 5.30
CA PRO A 513 -17.39 27.54 5.03
C PRO A 513 -16.52 27.61 6.28
N HIS A 514 -15.44 26.85 6.28
CA HIS A 514 -14.37 27.05 7.27
C HIS A 514 -13.78 28.45 7.14
N ALA A 515 -13.70 29.16 8.25
CA ALA A 515 -12.99 30.44 8.35
C ALA A 515 -12.43 30.60 9.76
N ASP A 516 -11.25 31.20 9.88
CA ASP A 516 -10.72 31.63 11.17
C ASP A 516 -11.43 32.92 11.61
N VAL A 517 -12.64 32.74 12.11
CA VAL A 517 -13.54 33.85 12.52
C VAL A 517 -13.04 34.67 13.71
N ALA A 518 -11.88 34.30 14.27
CA ALA A 518 -11.23 35.08 15.34
C ALA A 518 -10.16 36.05 14.82
N ASN A 519 -9.58 35.76 13.66
CA ASN A 519 -8.40 36.47 13.15
C ASN A 519 -8.63 37.17 11.81
N THR A 520 -9.61 36.71 11.02
CA THR A 520 -9.97 37.30 9.72
C THR A 520 -11.34 37.97 9.84
N ASN A 521 -11.42 39.19 9.44
CA ASN A 521 -12.45 40.10 9.87
C ASN A 521 -13.66 40.28 8.93
N THR A 522 -13.86 39.53 7.90
CA THR A 522 -14.90 39.91 6.92
C THR A 522 -15.77 38.80 6.36
N ALA A 523 -15.35 37.54 6.46
CA ALA A 523 -16.10 36.46 5.83
C ALA A 523 -17.10 35.80 6.79
N GLN A 524 -18.31 35.51 6.32
CA GLN A 524 -19.17 34.53 6.98
C GLN A 524 -18.42 33.21 7.09
N GLY A 525 -18.51 32.54 8.24
CA GLY A 525 -17.78 31.29 8.42
C GLY A 525 -18.01 30.64 9.76
N CYS A 526 -17.50 29.42 9.87
CA CYS A 526 -17.53 28.60 11.06
C CYS A 526 -16.14 28.03 11.33
N ALA A 527 -15.76 27.91 12.59
CA ALA A 527 -14.55 27.22 13.03
C ALA A 527 -14.72 26.58 14.41
N ILE A 528 -14.04 25.47 14.66
CA ILE A 528 -13.80 24.94 16.00
C ILE A 528 -12.47 25.51 16.50
N VAL A 529 -12.54 26.23 17.61
CA VAL A 529 -11.39 26.91 18.22
C VAL A 529 -11.38 26.63 19.73
N TRP A 530 -10.31 26.01 20.20
CA TRP A 530 -10.18 25.66 21.62
C TRP A 530 -11.37 24.88 22.20
N GLY A 531 -11.95 24.00 21.35
CA GLY A 531 -13.08 23.16 21.71
C GLY A 531 -14.45 23.87 21.71
N ALA A 532 -14.54 25.09 21.21
CA ALA A 532 -15.79 25.83 21.06
C ALA A 532 -16.07 26.15 19.58
N ILE A 533 -17.34 26.19 19.19
CA ILE A 533 -17.75 26.67 17.90
C ILE A 533 -17.68 28.19 17.88
N ARG A 534 -17.11 28.75 16.85
CA ARG A 534 -17.18 30.16 16.51
C ARG A 534 -17.86 30.34 15.18
N VAL A 535 -18.83 31.24 15.11
CA VAL A 535 -19.59 31.53 13.89
C VAL A 535 -19.66 33.02 13.65
N ARG A 536 -19.39 33.41 12.43
CA ARG A 536 -19.71 34.72 11.89
C ARG A 536 -20.91 34.56 10.95
N TRP A 537 -22.06 35.11 11.38
CA TRP A 537 -23.32 34.91 10.67
C TRP A 537 -23.55 35.96 9.58
N GLY A 538 -23.13 37.20 9.78
CA GLY A 538 -23.35 38.33 8.87
C GLY A 538 -22.31 39.42 9.03
N ASP A 539 -22.50 40.52 8.32
CA ASP A 539 -21.54 41.64 8.30
C ASP A 539 -21.49 42.39 9.64
N THR A 540 -22.62 42.44 10.34
CA THR A 540 -22.75 43.06 11.67
C THR A 540 -23.39 42.09 12.62
N ILE A 541 -22.72 41.82 13.73
CA ILE A 541 -23.21 40.90 14.78
C ILE A 541 -23.91 41.73 15.87
N PRO A 542 -25.17 41.42 16.27
CA PRO A 542 -25.83 42.04 17.43
C PRO A 542 -25.02 41.91 18.73
N ASP A 543 -25.30 42.77 19.69
CA ASP A 543 -24.62 42.77 21.00
C ASP A 543 -24.91 41.55 21.85
N ASP A 544 -26.04 40.90 21.62
CA ASP A 544 -26.46 39.68 22.30
C ASP A 544 -26.53 38.49 21.35
N ALA A 545 -26.61 37.31 21.92
CA ALA A 545 -26.66 36.08 21.15
C ALA A 545 -28.10 35.61 20.84
N ASP A 546 -29.12 36.35 21.23
CA ASP A 546 -30.51 35.86 21.11
C ASP A 546 -30.99 35.86 19.66
N ALA A 547 -30.53 36.81 18.83
CA ALA A 547 -30.81 36.81 17.41
C ALA A 547 -30.21 35.56 16.70
N TRP A 548 -29.01 35.17 17.10
CA TRP A 548 -28.39 33.95 16.61
C TRP A 548 -29.15 32.69 17.03
N LYS A 549 -29.53 32.57 18.31
CA LYS A 549 -30.34 31.45 18.79
C LYS A 549 -31.69 31.39 18.08
N ALA A 550 -32.35 32.54 17.87
CA ALA A 550 -33.60 32.61 17.13
C ALA A 550 -33.44 32.13 15.67
N TYR A 551 -32.33 32.49 15.02
CA TYR A 551 -31.99 31.98 13.68
C TYR A 551 -31.82 30.45 13.69
N LEU A 552 -31.03 29.91 14.61
CA LEU A 552 -30.82 28.47 14.76
C LEU A 552 -32.14 27.72 14.97
N ALA A 553 -32.98 28.21 15.87
CA ALA A 553 -34.31 27.64 16.16
C ALA A 553 -35.24 27.68 14.92
N ALA A 554 -35.18 28.78 14.15
CA ALA A 554 -35.96 28.90 12.92
C ALA A 554 -35.48 27.91 11.85
N GLN A 555 -34.18 27.73 11.67
CA GLN A 555 -33.60 26.73 10.74
C GLN A 555 -33.95 25.31 11.17
N TYR A 556 -33.89 25.02 12.48
CA TYR A 556 -34.27 23.71 12.99
C TYR A 556 -35.76 23.43 12.77
N ALA A 557 -36.63 24.39 13.02
CA ALA A 557 -38.08 24.26 12.80
C ALA A 557 -38.44 24.13 11.30
N ALA A 558 -37.64 24.73 10.42
CA ALA A 558 -37.80 24.63 8.96
C ALA A 558 -37.30 23.29 8.38
N GLY A 559 -36.68 22.42 9.19
CA GLY A 559 -36.11 21.16 8.73
C GLY A 559 -34.74 21.29 8.05
N THR A 560 -34.13 22.45 8.12
CA THR A 560 -32.80 22.77 7.59
C THR A 560 -31.85 23.22 8.71
N PRO A 561 -31.63 22.41 9.77
CA PRO A 561 -30.82 22.84 10.91
C PRO A 561 -29.38 23.11 10.51
N VAL A 562 -28.75 24.02 11.23
CA VAL A 562 -27.30 24.19 11.13
C VAL A 562 -26.64 22.96 11.73
N GLN A 563 -25.90 22.22 10.91
CA GLN A 563 -25.18 21.00 11.28
C GLN A 563 -23.69 21.26 11.25
N ILE A 564 -22.96 20.69 12.20
CA ILE A 564 -21.50 20.76 12.28
C ILE A 564 -20.95 19.37 12.59
N ALA A 565 -20.23 18.78 11.65
CA ALA A 565 -19.42 17.61 11.90
C ALA A 565 -18.05 18.07 12.41
N TYR A 566 -17.71 17.75 13.64
CA TYR A 566 -16.48 18.22 14.29
C TYR A 566 -15.55 17.06 14.66
N LYS A 567 -14.23 17.32 14.58
CA LYS A 567 -13.19 16.36 14.94
C LYS A 567 -13.14 16.16 16.45
N LEU A 568 -13.10 14.91 16.89
CA LEU A 568 -12.93 14.53 18.27
C LEU A 568 -11.47 14.66 18.72
N ALA A 569 -11.25 15.09 19.95
CA ALA A 569 -9.93 15.10 20.59
C ALA A 569 -9.44 13.66 20.85
N GLU A 570 -10.35 12.82 21.34
CA GLU A 570 -10.13 11.40 21.55
C GLU A 570 -11.17 10.61 20.75
N PRO A 571 -10.77 9.70 19.85
CA PRO A 571 -11.69 8.83 19.14
C PRO A 571 -12.55 8.00 20.08
N VAL A 572 -13.79 7.74 19.69
CA VAL A 572 -14.74 6.95 20.48
C VAL A 572 -14.89 5.57 19.87
N PRO A 573 -14.60 4.49 20.62
CA PRO A 573 -14.70 3.14 20.10
C PRO A 573 -16.16 2.72 19.86
N PHE A 574 -16.36 1.88 18.84
CA PHE A 574 -17.61 1.18 18.56
C PHE A 574 -17.32 -0.20 17.95
N THR A 575 -18.34 -1.06 17.90
CA THR A 575 -18.25 -2.38 17.25
C THR A 575 -19.12 -2.42 16.01
N VAL A 576 -18.69 -3.18 15.01
CA VAL A 576 -19.43 -3.40 13.76
C VAL A 576 -19.89 -4.84 13.66
N THR A 577 -20.93 -5.07 12.85
CA THR A 577 -21.39 -6.40 12.48
C THR A 577 -21.13 -6.67 11.01
N GLY A 578 -21.13 -7.95 10.62
CA GLY A 578 -20.87 -8.35 9.22
C GLY A 578 -19.38 -8.39 8.82
N ALA A 579 -18.46 -8.15 9.76
CA ALA A 579 -17.04 -8.32 9.51
C ALA A 579 -16.75 -9.79 9.17
N GLN A 580 -16.02 -9.99 8.08
CA GLN A 580 -15.60 -11.30 7.61
C GLN A 580 -14.13 -11.27 7.24
N PRO A 581 -13.35 -12.31 7.58
CA PRO A 581 -11.98 -12.41 7.10
C PRO A 581 -11.95 -12.41 5.57
N ILE A 582 -11.17 -11.51 5.00
CA ILE A 582 -10.90 -11.46 3.57
C ILE A 582 -9.58 -12.20 3.35
N SER A 583 -9.60 -13.23 2.49
CA SER A 583 -8.39 -14.00 2.21
C SER A 583 -7.63 -13.39 1.03
N SER A 584 -6.29 -13.44 1.11
CA SER A 584 -5.42 -13.06 0.01
C SER A 584 -5.47 -14.05 -1.15
N LEU A 585 -5.27 -13.55 -2.36
CA LEU A 585 -5.07 -14.34 -3.58
C LEU A 585 -3.56 -14.48 -3.88
N SER A 586 -3.22 -15.45 -4.71
CA SER A 586 -1.92 -15.47 -5.37
C SER A 586 -1.84 -14.34 -6.38
N GLY A 587 -0.68 -13.69 -6.47
CA GLY A 587 -0.46 -12.55 -7.35
C GLY A 587 -1.00 -11.24 -6.78
N VAL A 588 -1.43 -10.34 -7.66
CA VAL A 588 -1.95 -9.03 -7.25
C VAL A 588 -3.28 -9.15 -6.53
N ASN A 589 -3.39 -8.41 -5.44
CA ASN A 589 -4.65 -8.19 -4.73
C ASN A 589 -4.98 -6.71 -4.80
N THR A 590 -6.18 -6.40 -5.28
CA THR A 590 -6.71 -5.04 -5.34
C THR A 590 -7.86 -4.93 -4.36
N VAL A 591 -7.75 -4.04 -3.39
CA VAL A 591 -8.79 -3.78 -2.39
C VAL A 591 -9.43 -2.45 -2.67
N ILE A 592 -10.74 -2.46 -2.83
CA ILE A 592 -11.58 -1.30 -3.09
C ILE A 592 -12.56 -1.15 -1.92
N THR A 593 -12.78 0.07 -1.49
CA THR A 593 -13.82 0.41 -0.50
C THR A 593 -14.73 1.50 -1.04
N ASP A 594 -15.96 1.54 -0.56
CA ASP A 594 -16.87 2.66 -0.78
C ASP A 594 -16.60 3.85 0.16
N ALA A 595 -15.61 3.72 1.06
CA ALA A 595 -15.09 4.77 1.92
C ALA A 595 -13.90 5.50 1.26
N ASP A 596 -13.31 6.48 1.96
CA ASP A 596 -12.27 7.33 1.35
C ASP A 596 -10.96 6.57 1.12
N SER A 597 -10.58 5.70 2.06
CA SER A 597 -9.30 5.00 2.01
C SER A 597 -9.33 3.69 2.80
N ALA A 598 -8.54 2.74 2.35
CA ALA A 598 -8.22 1.53 3.10
C ALA A 598 -6.71 1.42 3.33
N THR A 599 -6.32 0.98 4.53
CA THR A 599 -4.98 0.46 4.80
C THR A 599 -5.09 -1.05 4.91
N VAL A 600 -4.48 -1.73 3.96
CA VAL A 600 -4.52 -3.19 3.87
C VAL A 600 -3.20 -3.74 4.35
N THR A 601 -3.25 -4.72 5.24
CA THR A 601 -2.07 -5.40 5.77
C THR A 601 -2.12 -6.87 5.43
N GLY A 602 -0.98 -7.42 5.13
CA GLY A 602 -0.82 -8.83 4.80
C GLY A 602 0.62 -9.26 5.04
N ARG A 603 0.96 -10.42 4.52
CA ARG A 603 2.34 -10.89 4.47
C ARG A 603 2.86 -10.85 3.05
N ALA A 604 4.07 -10.37 2.86
CA ALA A 604 4.68 -10.26 1.54
C ALA A 604 4.86 -11.63 0.90
N ASP A 605 4.53 -11.75 -0.38
CA ASP A 605 4.88 -12.91 -1.19
C ASP A 605 6.42 -12.97 -1.36
N PRO A 606 7.09 -14.03 -0.87
CA PRO A 606 8.55 -14.12 -0.93
C PRO A 606 9.08 -14.22 -2.37
N ILE A 607 8.32 -14.86 -3.27
CA ILE A 607 8.72 -15.01 -4.68
C ILE A 607 8.68 -13.64 -5.36
N LYS A 608 7.58 -12.91 -5.18
CA LYS A 608 7.45 -11.55 -5.74
C LYS A 608 8.54 -10.61 -5.20
N ARG A 609 8.85 -10.68 -3.90
CA ARG A 609 9.95 -9.90 -3.31
C ARG A 609 11.29 -10.20 -3.95
N ILE A 610 11.59 -11.47 -4.19
CA ILE A 610 12.84 -11.88 -4.84
C ILE A 610 12.88 -11.34 -6.26
N THR A 611 11.81 -11.51 -7.03
CA THR A 611 11.72 -10.99 -8.41
C THR A 611 11.89 -9.47 -8.46
N ASP A 612 11.22 -8.72 -7.57
CA ASP A 612 11.35 -7.26 -7.50
C ASP A 612 12.78 -6.81 -7.18
N LEU A 613 13.47 -7.56 -6.31
CA LEU A 613 14.88 -7.30 -5.99
C LEU A 613 15.79 -7.62 -7.19
N GLU A 614 15.53 -8.71 -7.90
CA GLU A 614 16.26 -9.07 -9.13
C GLU A 614 16.08 -8.01 -10.22
N ASP A 615 14.86 -7.53 -10.43
CA ASP A 615 14.55 -6.45 -11.38
C ASP A 615 15.20 -5.13 -10.97
N ALA A 616 15.18 -4.80 -9.66
CA ALA A 616 15.86 -3.62 -9.15
C ALA A 616 17.38 -3.68 -9.36
N VAL A 617 17.99 -4.81 -9.08
CA VAL A 617 19.44 -5.02 -9.33
C VAL A 617 19.75 -4.95 -10.82
N ALA A 618 18.93 -5.57 -11.68
CA ALA A 618 19.12 -5.52 -13.13
C ALA A 618 18.98 -4.09 -13.68
N SER A 619 18.15 -3.24 -13.06
CA SER A 619 18.00 -1.83 -13.46
C SER A 619 19.16 -0.95 -13.03
N MET A 620 20.03 -1.40 -12.11
CA MET A 620 21.23 -0.70 -11.65
C MET A 620 22.48 -1.08 -12.44
N THR A 621 22.43 -2.16 -13.20
CA THR A 621 23.49 -2.62 -14.12
C THR A 621 23.23 -2.13 -15.54
#